data_936eb3b6657dfbcefe16133ee3a421f7
#
_entry.id   936eb3b6657dfbcefe16133ee3a421f7
#
_cell.length_a   1.000
_cell.length_b   1.000
_cell.length_c   1.000
_cell.angle_alpha   90.00
_cell.angle_beta   90.00
_cell.angle_gamma   90.00
#
_symmetry.space_group_name_H-M   'P 1'
#
loop_
_entity.id
_entity.type
_entity.pdbx_description
1 polymer ?
#
loop_
_entity_poly.entity_id
_entity_poly.type
_entity_poly.pdbx_seq_one_letter_code
_entity_poly.pdbx_strand_id
1 'polypeptide(L)'
;GCLQMVAGHHTQGLKKSWEPLNEDDIKGMSFEPVPTEPGDVVFFDNYAPHASEPNMSDAIRRIYYATYNRASAGDHMAQYYADKHKNFPPDIDRDPDKDYVFRV
;
A
#
# COMPACT_ATOMS: atom_id res chain seq x y z
N GLY A 1 -12.69 -1.75 -7.23
CA GLY A 1 -11.82 -2.15 -6.24
C GLY A 1 -12.04 -1.60 -4.84
N CYS A 2 -12.80 -2.30 -4.01
CA CYS A 2 -12.91 -2.01 -2.60
C CYS A 2 -11.60 -2.40 -1.89
N LEU A 3 -11.20 -1.65 -0.86
CA LEU A 3 -10.14 -2.07 0.05
C LEU A 3 -10.56 -3.36 0.77
N GLN A 4 -9.65 -4.30 0.87
CA GLN A 4 -9.82 -5.55 1.62
C GLN A 4 -8.70 -5.64 2.65
N MET A 5 -9.00 -6.13 3.84
CA MET A 5 -8.04 -6.22 4.94
C MET A 5 -8.15 -7.54 5.68
N VAL A 6 -7.04 -7.98 6.25
CA VAL A 6 -6.99 -9.16 7.10
C VAL A 6 -6.96 -8.75 8.56
N ALA A 7 -8.03 -9.07 9.28
CA ALA A 7 -8.15 -8.72 10.69
C ALA A 7 -7.12 -9.43 11.56
N GLY A 8 -6.57 -8.72 12.54
CA GLY A 8 -5.69 -9.27 13.58
C GLY A 8 -4.24 -9.55 13.18
N HIS A 9 -3.89 -9.59 11.90
CA HIS A 9 -2.53 -9.91 11.45
C HIS A 9 -1.50 -8.81 11.72
N HIS A 10 -1.91 -7.56 11.91
CA HIS A 10 -1.01 -6.45 12.26
C HIS A 10 -0.19 -6.71 13.54
N THR A 11 -0.70 -7.54 14.47
CA THR A 11 -0.01 -7.89 15.70
C THR A 11 1.13 -8.89 15.51
N GLN A 12 1.25 -9.48 14.32
CA GLN A 12 2.28 -10.48 14.00
C GLN A 12 3.57 -9.86 13.43
N GLY A 13 3.60 -8.54 13.29
CA GLY A 13 4.73 -7.80 12.71
C GLY A 13 4.74 -7.84 11.18
N LEU A 14 5.82 -7.29 10.61
CA LEU A 14 5.99 -7.19 9.17
C LEU A 14 6.33 -8.57 8.57
N LYS A 15 5.54 -9.03 7.62
CA LYS A 15 5.80 -10.29 6.92
C LYS A 15 6.91 -10.17 5.88
N LYS A 16 6.86 -9.11 5.10
CA LYS A 16 7.82 -8.81 4.02
C LYS A 16 8.11 -7.32 3.96
N SER A 17 9.34 -6.99 3.58
CA SER A 17 9.78 -5.61 3.33
C SER A 17 9.99 -5.42 1.84
N TRP A 18 9.51 -4.33 1.29
CA TRP A 18 9.78 -3.89 -0.10
C TRP A 18 9.22 -4.77 -1.21
N GLU A 19 8.44 -5.78 -0.89
CA GLU A 19 7.82 -6.67 -1.88
C GLU A 19 6.35 -6.90 -1.52
N PRO A 20 5.46 -6.99 -2.51
CA PRO A 20 4.10 -7.45 -2.29
C PRO A 20 4.09 -8.87 -1.72
N LEU A 21 3.08 -9.18 -0.91
CA LEU A 21 2.83 -10.55 -0.47
C LEU A 21 2.42 -11.42 -1.67
N ASN A 22 2.99 -12.62 -1.77
CA ASN A 22 2.61 -13.61 -2.79
C ASN A 22 1.56 -14.59 -2.24
N GLU A 23 1.13 -15.53 -3.06
CA GLU A 23 0.09 -16.52 -2.71
C GLU A 23 0.46 -17.37 -1.49
N ASP A 24 1.73 -17.73 -1.32
CA ASP A 24 2.19 -18.50 -0.16
C ASP A 24 2.17 -17.65 1.12
N ASP A 25 2.51 -16.36 1.00
CA ASP A 25 2.51 -15.43 2.13
C ASP A 25 1.10 -15.21 2.70
N ILE A 26 0.08 -15.21 1.85
CA ILE A 26 -1.32 -14.95 2.22
C ILE A 26 -2.14 -16.21 2.48
N LYS A 27 -1.54 -17.38 2.37
CA LYS A 27 -2.21 -18.65 2.56
C LYS A 27 -2.88 -18.75 3.94
N GLY A 28 -4.17 -18.98 3.94
CA GLY A 28 -4.99 -19.07 5.16
C GLY A 28 -5.43 -17.70 5.72
N MET A 29 -5.14 -16.61 5.05
CA MET A 29 -5.70 -15.29 5.39
C MET A 29 -7.09 -15.11 4.79
N SER A 30 -7.98 -14.47 5.53
CA SER A 30 -9.29 -14.04 5.03
C SER A 30 -9.27 -12.53 4.80
N PHE A 31 -9.40 -12.13 3.55
CA PHE A 31 -9.47 -10.74 3.15
C PHE A 31 -10.94 -10.28 3.16
N GLU A 32 -11.27 -9.43 4.12
CA GLU A 32 -12.62 -8.92 4.30
C GLU A 32 -12.74 -7.54 3.65
N PRO A 33 -13.81 -7.28 2.87
CA PRO A 33 -14.00 -5.98 2.25
C PRO A 33 -14.30 -4.89 3.29
N VAL A 34 -13.71 -3.72 3.10
CA VAL A 34 -13.93 -2.52 3.89
C VAL A 34 -14.58 -1.47 2.97
N PRO A 35 -15.90 -1.54 2.77
CA PRO A 35 -16.59 -0.57 1.92
C PRO A 35 -16.57 0.81 2.57
N THR A 36 -16.31 1.82 1.76
CA THR A 36 -16.23 3.22 2.19
C THR A 36 -17.00 4.13 1.24
N GLU A 37 -17.52 5.23 1.76
CA GLU A 37 -18.16 6.29 1.02
C GLU A 37 -17.28 7.56 1.02
N PRO A 38 -17.54 8.53 0.12
CA PRO A 38 -16.83 9.79 0.14
C PRO A 38 -16.94 10.51 1.50
N GLY A 39 -15.79 10.77 2.12
CA GLY A 39 -15.70 11.36 3.46
C GLY A 39 -15.28 10.37 4.55
N ASP A 40 -15.32 9.08 4.28
CA ASP A 40 -14.83 8.08 5.22
C ASP A 40 -13.31 8.09 5.31
N VAL A 41 -12.82 7.75 6.50
CA VAL A 41 -11.39 7.63 6.79
C VAL A 41 -11.13 6.26 7.41
N VAL A 42 -10.16 5.55 6.85
CA VAL A 42 -9.70 4.26 7.37
C VAL A 42 -8.29 4.41 7.92
N PHE A 43 -8.09 4.06 9.18
CA PHE A 43 -6.77 4.00 9.82
C PHE A 43 -6.37 2.55 10.02
N PHE A 44 -5.18 2.21 9.59
CA PHE A 44 -4.62 0.88 9.83
C PHE A 44 -3.09 0.94 9.93
N ASP A 45 -2.53 -0.08 10.57
CA ASP A 45 -1.11 -0.27 10.72
C ASP A 45 -0.50 -0.82 9.42
N ASN A 46 0.72 -0.41 9.09
CA ASN A 46 1.47 -0.91 7.93
C ASN A 46 1.70 -2.44 7.95
N TYR A 47 1.54 -3.06 9.11
CA TYR A 47 1.66 -4.52 9.27
C TYR A 47 0.36 -5.26 8.94
N ALA A 48 -0.74 -4.56 8.72
CA ALA A 48 -2.00 -5.17 8.33
C ALA A 48 -1.96 -5.57 6.84
N PRO A 49 -2.05 -6.86 6.50
CA PRO A 49 -2.17 -7.28 5.12
C PRO A 49 -3.44 -6.68 4.51
N HIS A 50 -3.28 -6.05 3.36
CA HIS A 50 -4.39 -5.41 2.66
C HIS A 50 -4.20 -5.50 1.15
N ALA A 51 -5.29 -5.43 0.43
CA ALA A 51 -5.32 -5.48 -1.03
C ALA A 51 -6.49 -4.67 -1.58
N SER A 52 -6.48 -4.41 -2.85
CA SER A 52 -7.66 -3.92 -3.56
C SER A 52 -7.66 -4.47 -4.98
N GLU A 53 -8.82 -4.95 -5.42
CA GLU A 53 -9.02 -5.35 -6.81
C GLU A 53 -8.99 -4.13 -7.75
N PRO A 54 -8.71 -4.33 -9.03
CA PRO A 54 -8.84 -3.29 -10.04
C PRO A 54 -10.22 -2.64 -10.03
N ASN A 55 -10.27 -1.36 -10.34
CA ASN A 55 -11.54 -0.68 -10.57
C ASN A 55 -12.08 -1.06 -11.95
N MET A 56 -13.11 -1.89 -11.99
CA MET A 56 -13.75 -2.38 -13.21
C MET A 56 -14.91 -1.51 -13.66
N SER A 57 -15.12 -0.33 -13.05
CA SER A 57 -16.16 0.63 -13.45
C SER A 57 -15.57 1.77 -14.28
N ASP A 58 -16.44 2.47 -15.02
CA ASP A 58 -16.07 3.67 -15.78
C ASP A 58 -15.90 4.92 -14.90
N ALA A 59 -16.21 4.80 -13.60
CA ALA A 59 -16.09 5.90 -12.65
C ALA A 59 -14.68 5.96 -12.04
N ILE A 60 -14.13 7.17 -11.94
CA ILE A 60 -12.85 7.39 -11.29
C ILE A 60 -12.99 7.21 -9.77
N ARG A 61 -12.17 6.35 -9.19
CA ARG A 61 -12.00 6.23 -7.74
C ARG A 61 -10.82 7.08 -7.29
N ARG A 62 -11.06 8.05 -6.43
CA ARG A 62 -10.02 8.89 -5.84
C ARG A 62 -9.83 8.52 -4.38
N ILE A 63 -8.59 8.29 -3.99
CA ILE A 63 -8.20 7.98 -2.61
C ILE A 63 -7.02 8.86 -2.25
N TYR A 64 -7.04 9.39 -1.03
CA TYR A 64 -5.89 10.05 -0.43
C TYR A 64 -5.20 9.09 0.54
N TYR A 65 -3.93 8.81 0.31
CA TYR A 65 -3.10 8.02 1.20
C TYR A 65 -2.18 8.94 2.00
N ALA A 66 -2.27 8.86 3.31
CA ALA A 66 -1.38 9.59 4.20
C ALA A 66 -0.69 8.59 5.13
N THR A 67 0.64 8.57 5.08
CA THR A 67 1.45 7.70 5.93
C THR A 67 2.02 8.50 7.09
N TYR A 68 1.86 8.00 8.29
CA TYR A 68 2.36 8.59 9.52
C TYR A 68 3.26 7.61 10.26
N ASN A 69 4.31 8.13 10.87
CA ASN A 69 5.08 7.41 11.87
C ASN A 69 5.16 8.24 13.16
N ARG A 70 5.42 7.58 14.29
CA ARG A 70 5.61 8.29 15.55
C ARG A 70 6.84 9.19 15.47
N ALA A 71 6.77 10.40 16.02
CA ALA A 71 7.86 11.38 15.98
C ALA A 71 9.19 10.82 16.55
N SER A 72 9.12 9.94 17.55
CA SER A 72 10.31 9.30 18.13
C SER A 72 11.03 8.33 17.19
N ALA A 73 10.39 7.92 16.08
CA ALA A 73 11.03 7.09 15.06
C ALA A 73 11.87 7.92 14.07
N GLY A 74 11.76 9.23 14.11
CA GLY A 74 12.48 10.16 13.24
C GLY A 74 11.65 10.63 12.03
N ASP A 75 12.19 11.60 11.30
CA ASP A 75 11.64 12.07 10.04
C ASP A 75 12.38 11.38 8.89
N HIS A 76 11.68 10.44 8.25
CA HIS A 76 12.21 9.65 7.14
C HIS A 76 11.58 10.02 5.80
N MET A 77 10.69 11.01 5.76
CA MET A 77 9.90 11.33 4.57
C MET A 77 10.77 11.72 3.37
N ALA A 78 11.74 12.59 3.58
CA ALA A 78 12.61 13.06 2.49
C ALA A 78 13.44 11.90 1.90
N GLN A 79 14.00 11.05 2.75
CA GLN A 79 14.78 9.88 2.31
C GLN A 79 13.89 8.87 1.58
N TYR A 80 12.70 8.58 2.14
CA TYR A 80 11.74 7.68 1.52
C TYR A 80 11.37 8.12 0.09
N TYR A 81 11.03 9.38 -0.11
CA TYR A 81 10.66 9.88 -1.43
C TYR A 81 11.85 9.94 -2.39
N ALA A 82 13.05 10.22 -1.91
CA ALA A 82 14.26 10.17 -2.74
C ALA A 82 14.53 8.74 -3.25
N ASP A 83 14.43 7.74 -2.38
CA ASP A 83 14.61 6.34 -2.72
C ASP A 83 13.48 5.84 -3.63
N LYS A 84 12.25 6.22 -3.35
CA LYS A 84 11.09 5.87 -4.18
C LYS A 84 11.20 6.47 -5.58
N HIS A 85 11.55 7.75 -5.70
CA HIS A 85 11.71 8.42 -6.99
C HIS A 85 12.84 7.78 -7.82
N LYS A 86 13.91 7.33 -7.18
CA LYS A 86 15.00 6.64 -7.85
C LYS A 86 14.61 5.26 -8.36
N ASN A 87 13.83 4.49 -7.58
CA ASN A 87 13.54 3.09 -7.87
C ASN A 87 12.22 2.88 -8.61
N PHE A 88 11.25 3.76 -8.38
CA PHE A 88 9.91 3.71 -8.99
C PHE A 88 9.34 5.13 -9.12
N PRO A 89 9.85 5.93 -10.06
CA PRO A 89 9.39 7.30 -10.26
C PRO A 89 7.94 7.34 -10.75
N PRO A 90 7.26 8.50 -10.66
CA PRO A 90 5.96 8.72 -11.31
C PRO A 90 6.02 8.40 -12.81
N ASP A 91 4.89 7.98 -13.38
CA ASP A 91 4.83 7.56 -14.79
C ASP A 91 5.38 8.61 -15.76
N ILE A 92 5.17 9.90 -15.45
CA ILE A 92 5.64 11.02 -16.27
C ILE A 92 7.18 11.13 -16.32
N ASP A 93 7.87 10.60 -15.29
CA ASP A 93 9.33 10.66 -15.15
C ASP A 93 10.00 9.33 -15.52
N ARG A 94 9.21 8.32 -15.94
CA ARG A 94 9.75 7.01 -16.31
C ARG A 94 10.37 7.03 -17.68
N ASP A 95 11.53 6.39 -17.77
CA ASP A 95 12.19 6.07 -19.01
C ASP A 95 11.46 4.87 -19.66
N PRO A 96 10.90 5.00 -20.87
CA PRO A 96 10.14 3.92 -21.53
C PRO A 96 10.96 2.67 -21.84
N ASP A 97 12.29 2.80 -21.87
CA ASP A 97 13.20 1.69 -22.16
C ASP A 97 13.68 0.96 -20.89
N LYS A 98 13.12 1.31 -19.71
CA LYS A 98 13.48 0.69 -18.43
C LYS A 98 12.29 0.00 -17.78
N ASP A 99 12.56 -1.16 -17.23
CA ASP A 99 11.65 -1.82 -16.30
C ASP A 99 11.80 -1.27 -14.89
N TYR A 100 10.68 -0.89 -14.29
CA TYR A 100 10.61 -0.44 -12.91
C TYR A 100 9.82 -1.43 -12.05
N VAL A 101 10.40 -1.84 -10.95
CA VAL A 101 9.72 -2.72 -9.99
C VAL A 101 9.14 -1.88 -8.87
N PHE A 102 7.82 -1.93 -8.72
CA PHE A 102 7.15 -1.30 -7.59
C PHE A 102 7.60 -1.98 -6.29
N ARG A 103 8.14 -1.19 -5.37
CA ARG A 103 8.52 -1.61 -4.03
C ARG A 103 7.75 -0.76 -3.03
N VAL A 104 7.04 -1.40 -2.15
CA VAL A 104 6.18 -0.76 -1.14
C VAL A 104 6.95 -0.49 0.13
#